data_da16524c05636979f71877e3adb2d920
#
_entry.id   da16524c05636979f71877e3adb2d920
#
_cell.length_a   1.000
_cell.length_b   1.000
_cell.length_c   1.000
_cell.angle_alpha   90.00
_cell.angle_beta   90.00
_cell.angle_gamma   90.00
#
_symmetry.space_group_name_H-M   'P 1'
#
loop_
_entity.id
_entity.type
_entity.pdbx_description
1 polymer ?
#
loop_
_entity_poly.entity_id
_entity_poly.type
_entity_poly.pdbx_seq_one_letter_code
_entity_poly.pdbx_strand_id
1 'polypeptide(L)'
;PMGVRGDAIEQFDWSVGQLMKTLDEMGLTENTLIILSSDNGPVVDDGYADRAVELLGDHKPAGPLRGNKYSAFEGGTRIPAIVHWPKEIKQAAVSDALVSQIDWFASLASLTNSRLPEGSAPDSYDYLDTWIGKSKEDRPWVIEQALNKALSVRTKDWKYIEPSVGSAI
;
A
#
# COMPACT_ATOMS: atom_id res chain seq x y z
N PRO A 1 -10.98 -16.70 -13.00
CA PRO A 1 -12.02 -17.07 -12.04
C PRO A 1 -11.38 -17.72 -10.81
N MET A 2 -11.25 -16.95 -9.74
CA MET A 2 -10.73 -17.37 -8.44
C MET A 2 -11.87 -17.45 -7.40
N GLY A 3 -13.07 -17.83 -7.85
CA GLY A 3 -14.27 -17.89 -7.03
C GLY A 3 -14.68 -16.51 -6.51
N VAL A 4 -15.40 -16.48 -5.39
CA VAL A 4 -15.97 -15.24 -4.81
C VAL A 4 -14.92 -14.17 -4.47
N ARG A 5 -13.68 -14.54 -4.19
CA ARG A 5 -12.60 -13.57 -3.97
C ARG A 5 -12.15 -12.91 -5.27
N GLY A 6 -12.09 -13.67 -6.35
CA GLY A 6 -11.84 -13.11 -7.69
C GLY A 6 -12.93 -12.14 -8.09
N ASP A 7 -14.18 -12.52 -7.90
CA ASP A 7 -15.35 -11.68 -8.17
C ASP A 7 -15.30 -10.37 -7.34
N ALA A 8 -14.88 -10.46 -6.07
CA ALA A 8 -14.72 -9.28 -5.20
C ALA A 8 -13.61 -8.35 -5.69
N ILE A 9 -12.50 -8.88 -6.21
CA ILE A 9 -11.43 -8.07 -6.81
C ILE A 9 -11.91 -7.38 -8.08
N GLU A 10 -12.63 -8.09 -8.96
CA GLU A 10 -13.23 -7.51 -10.16
C GLU A 10 -14.25 -6.42 -9.80
N GLN A 11 -15.07 -6.63 -8.77
CA GLN A 11 -16.03 -5.63 -8.29
C GLN A 11 -15.31 -4.38 -7.76
N PHE A 12 -14.21 -4.57 -7.03
CA PHE A 12 -13.38 -3.45 -6.54
C PHE A 12 -12.80 -2.65 -7.70
N ASP A 13 -12.19 -3.33 -8.68
CA ASP A 13 -11.63 -2.68 -9.88
C ASP A 13 -12.71 -1.91 -10.64
N TRP A 14 -13.88 -2.52 -10.87
CA TRP A 14 -15.03 -1.87 -11.47
C TRP A 14 -15.46 -0.62 -10.69
N SER A 15 -15.48 -0.69 -9.36
CA SER A 15 -15.88 0.45 -8.51
C SER A 15 -14.90 1.62 -8.63
N VAL A 16 -13.60 1.34 -8.68
CA VAL A 16 -12.57 2.35 -8.95
C VAL A 16 -12.78 2.97 -10.34
N GLY A 17 -13.06 2.14 -11.34
CA GLY A 17 -13.39 2.60 -12.69
C GLY A 17 -14.62 3.53 -12.74
N GLN A 18 -15.68 3.22 -11.96
CA GLN A 18 -16.86 4.10 -11.87
C GLN A 18 -16.54 5.44 -11.21
N LEU A 19 -15.71 5.42 -10.15
CA LEU A 19 -15.23 6.65 -9.51
C LEU A 19 -14.46 7.53 -10.49
N MET A 20 -13.49 6.96 -11.20
CA MET A 20 -12.69 7.68 -12.19
C MET A 20 -13.55 8.25 -13.33
N LYS A 21 -14.50 7.47 -13.83
CA LYS A 21 -15.46 7.92 -14.86
C LYS A 21 -16.29 9.10 -14.36
N THR A 22 -16.80 9.04 -13.14
CA THR A 22 -17.59 10.13 -12.55
C THR A 22 -16.77 11.41 -12.43
N LEU A 23 -15.52 11.32 -12.00
CA LEU A 23 -14.62 12.47 -11.92
C LEU A 23 -14.37 13.08 -13.30
N ASP A 24 -14.24 12.26 -14.33
CA ASP A 24 -14.06 12.70 -15.70
C ASP A 24 -15.31 13.42 -16.23
N GLU A 25 -16.48 12.83 -16.09
CA GLU A 25 -17.77 13.43 -16.46
C GLU A 25 -18.03 14.76 -15.75
N MET A 26 -17.53 14.94 -14.53
CA MET A 26 -17.62 16.18 -13.76
C MET A 26 -16.51 17.20 -14.09
N GLY A 27 -15.52 16.84 -14.92
CA GLY A 27 -14.37 17.69 -15.21
C GLY A 27 -13.42 17.89 -14.03
N LEU A 28 -13.38 16.96 -13.07
CA LEU A 28 -12.59 17.06 -11.85
C LEU A 28 -11.29 16.25 -11.90
N THR A 29 -11.11 15.37 -12.87
CA THR A 29 -9.99 14.42 -12.98
C THR A 29 -8.63 15.10 -12.85
N GLU A 30 -8.42 16.20 -13.59
CA GLU A 30 -7.12 16.89 -13.61
C GLU A 30 -6.65 17.36 -12.22
N ASN A 31 -7.57 17.80 -11.37
CA ASN A 31 -7.24 18.37 -10.06
C ASN A 31 -7.65 17.48 -8.88
N THR A 32 -7.81 16.19 -9.12
CA THR A 32 -8.10 15.21 -8.07
C THR A 32 -6.91 14.27 -7.87
N LEU A 33 -6.39 14.23 -6.66
CA LEU A 33 -5.41 13.24 -6.21
C LEU A 33 -6.15 11.97 -5.80
N ILE A 34 -5.89 10.87 -6.50
CA ILE A 34 -6.38 9.53 -6.16
C ILE A 34 -5.20 8.72 -5.65
N ILE A 35 -5.36 8.14 -4.46
CA ILE A 35 -4.40 7.21 -3.87
C ILE A 35 -5.13 5.89 -3.67
N LEU A 36 -4.61 4.82 -4.28
CA LEU A 36 -5.12 3.48 -4.13
C LEU A 36 -4.05 2.61 -3.48
N SER A 37 -4.42 1.92 -2.41
CA SER A 37 -3.52 1.05 -1.67
C SER A 37 -4.30 -0.05 -0.95
N SER A 38 -3.60 -0.90 -0.23
CA SER A 38 -4.15 -1.90 0.68
C SER A 38 -3.65 -1.63 2.10
N ASP A 39 -4.36 -2.14 3.10
CA ASP A 39 -3.98 -2.03 4.51
C ASP A 39 -2.88 -3.04 4.90
N ASN A 40 -2.82 -4.18 4.22
CA ASN A 40 -1.84 -5.25 4.44
C ASN A 40 -1.67 -6.11 3.19
N GLY A 41 -0.73 -7.03 3.24
CA GLY A 41 -0.56 -8.03 2.20
C GLY A 41 -1.73 -9.00 2.07
N PRO A 42 -1.78 -9.81 1.00
CA PRO A 42 -2.91 -10.70 0.73
C PRO A 42 -3.06 -11.79 1.79
N VAL A 43 -4.27 -12.29 1.92
CA VAL A 43 -4.59 -13.49 2.70
C VAL A 43 -5.26 -14.52 1.79
N VAL A 44 -4.80 -15.75 1.85
CA VAL A 44 -5.39 -16.87 1.09
C VAL A 44 -6.44 -17.58 1.91
N ASP A 45 -6.13 -17.87 3.17
CA ASP A 45 -7.03 -18.53 4.12
C ASP A 45 -7.13 -17.69 5.39
N ASP A 46 -8.32 -17.19 5.68
CA ASP A 46 -8.65 -16.47 6.91
C ASP A 46 -9.84 -17.10 7.66
N GLY A 47 -10.09 -18.38 7.38
CA GLY A 47 -11.09 -19.20 8.07
C GLY A 47 -12.51 -19.08 7.52
N TYR A 48 -12.72 -18.38 6.41
CA TYR A 48 -14.04 -18.34 5.75
C TYR A 48 -14.28 -19.59 4.89
N ALA A 49 -15.52 -20.06 4.85
CA ALA A 49 -15.95 -21.20 4.04
C ALA A 49 -16.21 -20.77 2.57
N ASP A 50 -15.24 -20.11 1.95
CA ASP A 50 -15.36 -19.54 0.61
C ASP A 50 -14.55 -20.29 -0.46
N ARG A 51 -13.91 -21.40 -0.08
CA ARG A 51 -13.07 -22.22 -0.94
C ARG A 51 -11.90 -21.43 -1.58
N ALA A 52 -11.40 -20.41 -0.88
CA ALA A 52 -10.38 -19.54 -1.41
C ALA A 52 -9.08 -20.29 -1.78
N VAL A 53 -8.69 -21.26 -0.96
CA VAL A 53 -7.50 -22.10 -1.20
C VAL A 53 -7.69 -22.97 -2.43
N GLU A 54 -8.81 -23.70 -2.54
CA GLU A 54 -9.08 -24.64 -3.63
C GLU A 54 -9.27 -23.92 -4.98
N LEU A 55 -9.81 -22.71 -4.96
CA LEU A 55 -10.11 -21.95 -6.17
C LEU A 55 -8.95 -21.02 -6.59
N LEU A 56 -7.88 -20.95 -5.79
CA LEU A 56 -6.72 -20.11 -6.08
C LEU A 56 -5.98 -20.52 -7.37
N GLY A 57 -5.93 -21.84 -7.66
CA GLY A 57 -5.17 -22.36 -8.78
C GLY A 57 -3.67 -22.02 -8.66
N ASP A 58 -3.08 -21.63 -9.77
CA ASP A 58 -1.65 -21.23 -9.83
C ASP A 58 -1.41 -19.77 -9.46
N HIS A 59 -2.46 -19.03 -9.08
CA HIS A 59 -2.32 -17.62 -8.71
C HIS A 59 -1.52 -17.47 -7.41
N LYS A 60 -0.60 -16.50 -7.41
CA LYS A 60 0.24 -16.16 -6.25
C LYS A 60 -0.08 -14.72 -5.81
N PRO A 61 -0.98 -14.53 -4.84
CA PRO A 61 -1.45 -13.19 -4.45
C PRO A 61 -0.33 -12.24 -4.01
N ALA A 62 0.70 -12.75 -3.33
CA ALA A 62 1.89 -11.98 -2.95
C ALA A 62 2.98 -11.96 -4.04
N GLY A 63 2.73 -12.54 -5.21
CA GLY A 63 3.73 -12.68 -6.27
C GLY A 63 4.99 -13.44 -5.80
N PRO A 64 6.18 -12.88 -5.99
CA PRO A 64 7.43 -13.50 -5.55
C PRO A 64 7.75 -13.26 -4.06
N LEU A 65 6.96 -12.44 -3.37
CA LEU A 65 7.24 -12.04 -2.00
C LEU A 65 6.90 -13.18 -1.02
N ARG A 66 7.77 -13.35 -0.02
CA ARG A 66 7.54 -14.33 1.05
C ARG A 66 6.50 -13.83 2.04
N GLY A 67 5.65 -14.74 2.52
CA GLY A 67 4.63 -14.47 3.53
C GLY A 67 3.35 -13.88 2.94
N ASN A 68 2.39 -13.66 3.82
CA ASN A 68 1.07 -13.13 3.53
C ASN A 68 0.66 -12.19 4.67
N LYS A 69 -0.58 -11.69 4.64
CA LYS A 69 -1.21 -10.99 5.78
C LYS A 69 -0.80 -11.66 7.12
N TYR A 70 -0.66 -10.88 8.14
CA TYR A 70 -0.24 -11.26 9.51
C TYR A 70 1.26 -11.46 9.70
N SER A 71 2.06 -11.68 8.65
CA SER A 71 3.50 -11.91 8.77
C SER A 71 4.31 -10.61 8.67
N ALA A 72 5.51 -10.61 9.26
CA ALA A 72 6.48 -9.53 9.12
C ALA A 72 7.29 -9.62 7.79
N PHE A 73 7.07 -10.66 6.97
CA PHE A 73 7.71 -10.78 5.67
C PHE A 73 7.14 -9.80 4.66
N GLU A 74 7.87 -9.56 3.57
CA GLU A 74 7.49 -8.62 2.52
C GLU A 74 6.08 -8.88 1.96
N GLY A 75 5.67 -10.16 1.83
CA GLY A 75 4.32 -10.50 1.37
C GLY A 75 3.19 -10.06 2.32
N GLY A 76 3.51 -9.78 3.59
CA GLY A 76 2.54 -9.28 4.57
C GLY A 76 2.49 -7.76 4.69
N THR A 77 3.60 -7.09 4.38
CA THR A 77 3.78 -5.66 4.68
C THR A 77 4.03 -4.77 3.48
N ARG A 78 4.62 -5.32 2.39
CA ARG A 78 4.82 -4.59 1.14
C ARG A 78 3.55 -4.62 0.31
N ILE A 79 2.78 -3.58 0.43
CA ILE A 79 1.46 -3.41 -0.20
C ILE A 79 1.56 -2.63 -1.51
N PRO A 80 0.60 -2.79 -2.43
CA PRO A 80 0.51 -1.95 -3.61
C PRO A 80 0.23 -0.49 -3.22
N ALA A 81 0.80 0.45 -3.97
CA ALA A 81 0.50 1.86 -3.85
C ALA A 81 0.46 2.47 -5.26
N ILE A 82 -0.67 3.05 -5.61
CA ILE A 82 -0.87 3.72 -6.90
C ILE A 82 -1.32 5.15 -6.61
N VAL A 83 -0.62 6.11 -7.21
CA VAL A 83 -0.96 7.53 -7.11
C VAL A 83 -1.31 8.04 -8.49
N HIS A 84 -2.49 8.63 -8.62
CA HIS A 84 -2.97 9.23 -9.87
C HIS A 84 -3.38 10.68 -9.62
N TRP A 85 -2.71 11.60 -10.30
CA TRP A 85 -3.01 13.03 -10.25
C TRP A 85 -2.53 13.72 -11.53
N PRO A 86 -3.34 13.78 -12.58
CA PRO A 86 -2.91 14.25 -13.91
C PRO A 86 -2.34 15.66 -13.91
N LYS A 87 -2.80 16.54 -13.03
CA LYS A 87 -2.25 17.90 -12.92
C LYS A 87 -0.76 17.90 -12.56
N GLU A 88 -0.30 16.97 -11.74
CA GLU A 88 1.08 16.93 -11.23
C GLU A 88 1.91 15.80 -11.85
N ILE A 89 1.29 14.66 -12.13
CA ILE A 89 1.95 13.46 -12.67
C ILE A 89 1.65 13.37 -14.16
N LYS A 90 2.59 13.81 -15.00
CA LYS A 90 2.41 13.89 -16.46
C LYS A 90 2.74 12.60 -17.21
N GLN A 91 3.50 11.72 -16.60
CA GLN A 91 3.89 10.43 -17.19
C GLN A 91 3.80 9.32 -16.16
N ALA A 92 3.30 8.17 -16.58
CA ALA A 92 3.30 6.97 -15.76
C ALA A 92 4.75 6.53 -15.47
N ALA A 93 5.02 6.23 -14.22
CA ALA A 93 6.32 5.76 -13.77
C ALA A 93 6.16 4.71 -12.66
N VAL A 94 7.20 3.91 -12.46
CA VAL A 94 7.30 3.01 -11.31
C VAL A 94 8.42 3.53 -10.43
N SER A 95 8.19 3.58 -9.12
CA SER A 95 9.16 3.98 -8.11
C SER A 95 9.45 2.80 -7.18
N ASP A 96 10.71 2.63 -6.83
CA ASP A 96 11.20 1.68 -5.82
C ASP A 96 11.56 2.38 -4.50
N ALA A 97 11.16 3.64 -4.34
CA ALA A 97 11.38 4.40 -3.12
C ALA A 97 10.66 3.74 -1.93
N LEU A 98 11.37 3.66 -0.82
CA LEU A 98 10.82 3.18 0.44
C LEU A 98 9.97 4.29 1.06
N VAL A 99 8.66 4.10 1.09
CA VAL A 99 7.68 5.00 1.68
C VAL A 99 6.71 4.22 2.56
N SER A 100 6.00 4.90 3.44
CA SER A 100 5.03 4.28 4.34
C SER A 100 3.70 5.02 4.30
N GLN A 101 2.59 4.31 4.52
CA GLN A 101 1.26 4.94 4.61
C GLN A 101 1.16 6.02 5.69
N ILE A 102 1.95 5.90 6.76
CA ILE A 102 1.99 6.93 7.81
C ILE A 102 2.47 8.28 7.29
N ASP A 103 3.21 8.31 6.19
CA ASP A 103 3.73 9.54 5.57
C ASP A 103 2.66 10.35 4.84
N TRP A 104 1.53 9.75 4.55
CA TRP A 104 0.45 10.48 3.89
C TRP A 104 -0.08 11.61 4.76
N PHE A 105 -0.04 11.46 6.08
CA PHE A 105 -0.53 12.52 6.96
C PHE A 105 0.31 13.82 6.81
N ALA A 106 1.62 13.72 6.93
CA ALA A 106 2.51 14.88 6.75
C ALA A 106 2.50 15.37 5.28
N SER A 107 2.52 14.46 4.31
CA SER A 107 2.51 14.80 2.88
C SER A 107 1.23 15.51 2.46
N LEU A 108 0.05 15.08 2.94
CA LEU A 108 -1.21 15.74 2.64
C LEU A 108 -1.36 17.07 3.38
N ALA A 109 -0.79 17.19 4.59
CA ALA A 109 -0.72 18.47 5.28
C ALA A 109 0.15 19.47 4.51
N SER A 110 1.29 19.04 3.99
CA SER A 110 2.14 19.83 3.10
C SER A 110 1.41 20.27 1.84
N LEU A 111 0.74 19.33 1.17
CA LEU A 111 -0.06 19.60 -0.03
C LEU A 111 -1.13 20.67 0.20
N THR A 112 -1.76 20.67 1.35
CA THR A 112 -2.85 21.61 1.71
C THR A 112 -2.36 22.86 2.44
N ASN A 113 -1.04 23.03 2.59
CA ASN A 113 -0.43 24.09 3.41
C ASN A 113 -0.99 24.12 4.85
N SER A 114 -1.35 22.97 5.39
CA SER A 114 -1.88 22.84 6.74
C SER A 114 -0.75 22.66 7.75
N ARG A 115 -0.79 23.42 8.84
CA ARG A 115 0.17 23.24 9.93
C ARG A 115 -0.24 22.08 10.81
N LEU A 116 0.65 21.11 10.98
CA LEU A 116 0.46 20.03 11.95
C LEU A 116 0.74 20.56 13.37
N PRO A 117 -0.13 20.24 14.35
CA PRO A 117 0.18 20.49 15.75
C PRO A 117 1.47 19.78 16.17
N GLU A 118 2.23 20.39 17.05
CA GLU A 118 3.46 19.79 17.58
C GLU A 118 3.15 18.41 18.23
N GLY A 119 3.95 17.40 17.89
CA GLY A 119 3.79 16.02 18.39
C GLY A 119 2.61 15.24 17.83
N SER A 120 1.82 15.77 16.89
CA SER A 120 0.63 15.07 16.35
C SER A 120 0.96 13.91 15.42
N ALA A 121 2.15 13.88 14.82
CA ALA A 121 2.54 12.85 13.87
C ALA A 121 4.07 12.60 13.93
N PRO A 122 4.59 12.08 15.05
CA PRO A 122 6.04 11.99 15.30
C PRO A 122 6.78 11.10 14.29
N ASP A 123 6.08 10.14 13.70
CA ASP A 123 6.65 9.15 12.77
C ASP A 123 6.27 9.41 11.30
N SER A 124 5.50 10.45 11.01
CA SER A 124 5.09 10.83 9.66
C SER A 124 6.02 11.88 9.10
N TYR A 125 6.58 11.62 7.92
CA TYR A 125 7.44 12.55 7.20
C TYR A 125 6.79 13.00 5.91
N ASP A 126 7.15 14.21 5.46
CA ASP A 126 6.67 14.71 4.16
C ASP A 126 7.47 14.08 3.01
N TYR A 127 6.82 13.21 2.27
CA TYR A 127 7.31 12.58 1.04
C TYR A 127 6.40 12.89 -0.16
N LEU A 128 5.67 14.01 -0.12
CA LEU A 128 4.76 14.38 -1.21
C LEU A 128 5.45 14.32 -2.57
N ASP A 129 6.60 14.92 -2.71
CA ASP A 129 7.32 14.94 -3.99
C ASP A 129 7.76 13.54 -4.45
N THR A 130 8.03 12.64 -3.53
CA THR A 130 8.31 11.22 -3.85
C THR A 130 7.05 10.50 -4.31
N TRP A 131 5.92 10.71 -3.62
CA TRP A 131 4.63 10.12 -4.00
C TRP A 131 4.16 10.55 -5.39
N ILE A 132 4.42 11.79 -5.79
CA ILE A 132 4.04 12.32 -7.11
C ILE A 132 5.16 12.23 -8.16
N GLY A 133 6.25 11.54 -7.85
CA GLY A 133 7.32 11.24 -8.80
C GLY A 133 8.28 12.42 -9.08
N LYS A 134 8.24 13.49 -8.31
CA LYS A 134 9.14 14.65 -8.45
C LYS A 134 10.48 14.47 -7.72
N SER A 135 10.54 13.56 -6.75
CA SER A 135 11.74 13.23 -5.98
C SER A 135 11.99 11.72 -6.02
N LYS A 136 13.22 11.33 -5.74
CA LYS A 136 13.65 9.95 -5.47
C LYS A 136 14.06 9.75 -4.01
N GLU A 137 13.81 10.75 -3.19
CA GLU A 137 14.07 10.66 -1.75
C GLU A 137 13.17 9.59 -1.15
N ASP A 138 13.71 8.78 -0.24
CA ASP A 138 13.00 7.70 0.41
C ASP A 138 13.29 7.65 1.91
N ARG A 139 12.50 6.86 2.63
CA ARG A 139 12.75 6.66 4.05
C ARG A 139 14.04 5.88 4.26
N PRO A 140 14.85 6.27 5.25
CA PRO A 140 16.03 5.48 5.62
C PRO A 140 15.62 4.09 6.17
N TRP A 141 14.46 4.02 6.83
CA TRP A 141 13.89 2.79 7.38
C TRP A 141 12.39 2.93 7.66
N VAL A 142 11.71 1.78 7.73
CA VAL A 142 10.34 1.63 8.21
C VAL A 142 10.33 0.56 9.30
N ILE A 143 9.66 0.82 10.42
CA ILE A 143 9.36 -0.19 11.44
C ILE A 143 7.97 -0.74 11.16
N GLU A 144 7.85 -2.06 11.17
CA GLU A 144 6.60 -2.76 10.92
C GLU A 144 6.36 -3.77 12.04
N GLN A 145 5.09 -4.09 12.29
CA GLN A 145 4.71 -5.06 13.29
C GLN A 145 3.77 -6.11 12.70
N ALA A 146 4.09 -7.37 12.94
CA ALA A 146 3.23 -8.49 12.57
C ALA A 146 2.14 -8.74 13.62
N LEU A 147 1.15 -9.60 13.29
CA LEU A 147 0.06 -9.96 14.21
C LEU A 147 0.58 -10.56 15.54
N ASN A 148 1.62 -11.37 15.49
CA ASN A 148 2.26 -11.99 16.64
C ASN A 148 3.17 -11.03 17.43
N LYS A 149 3.08 -9.72 17.18
CA LYS A 149 3.88 -8.64 17.77
C LYS A 149 5.35 -8.63 17.37
N ALA A 150 5.80 -9.51 16.48
CA ALA A 150 7.15 -9.44 15.94
C ALA A 150 7.39 -8.10 15.27
N LEU A 151 8.48 -7.46 15.60
CA LEU A 151 8.92 -6.23 14.93
C LEU A 151 9.84 -6.56 13.77
N SER A 152 9.79 -5.72 12.77
CA SER A 152 10.78 -5.72 11.71
C SER A 152 11.22 -4.30 11.37
N VAL A 153 12.46 -4.19 10.87
CA VAL A 153 12.99 -2.95 10.31
C VAL A 153 13.30 -3.20 8.85
N ARG A 154 12.70 -2.40 7.99
CA ARG A 154 12.91 -2.42 6.54
C ARG A 154 13.71 -1.20 6.14
N THR A 155 14.85 -1.42 5.48
CA THR A 155 15.61 -0.39 4.76
C THR A 155 15.47 -0.65 3.25
N LYS A 156 16.05 0.17 2.41
CA LYS A 156 15.97 -0.02 0.95
C LYS A 156 16.36 -1.43 0.51
N ASP A 157 17.45 -1.97 1.04
CA ASP A 157 18.06 -3.22 0.58
C ASP A 157 17.88 -4.39 1.54
N TRP A 158 17.53 -4.13 2.81
CA TRP A 158 17.50 -5.13 3.86
C TRP A 158 16.22 -5.06 4.68
N LYS A 159 15.81 -6.22 5.17
CA LYS A 159 14.77 -6.35 6.18
C LYS A 159 15.27 -7.26 7.30
N TYR A 160 15.34 -6.71 8.49
CA TYR A 160 15.56 -7.48 9.72
C TYR A 160 14.22 -7.80 10.37
N ILE A 161 13.99 -9.04 10.72
CA ILE A 161 12.81 -9.51 11.45
C ILE A 161 13.30 -10.12 12.76
N GLU A 162 12.69 -9.74 13.85
CA GLU A 162 13.04 -10.22 15.19
C GLU A 162 12.90 -11.76 15.28
N PRO A 163 13.97 -12.49 15.67
CA PRO A 163 14.00 -13.96 15.56
C PRO A 163 13.03 -14.69 16.47
N SER A 164 12.68 -14.10 17.60
CA SER A 164 11.96 -14.78 18.69
C SER A 164 10.45 -14.95 18.45
N VAL A 165 9.87 -14.25 17.48
CA VAL A 165 8.41 -14.13 17.36
C VAL A 165 7.93 -14.13 15.89
N GLY A 166 8.80 -14.00 14.91
CA GLY A 166 8.38 -13.60 13.56
C GLY A 166 8.29 -14.69 12.51
N SER A 167 8.70 -15.90 12.79
CA SER A 167 8.99 -16.88 11.73
C SER A 167 7.87 -17.86 11.43
N ALA A 168 6.75 -17.80 12.09
CA ALA A 168 5.81 -18.92 12.16
C ALA A 168 4.45 -18.69 11.48
N ILE A 169 4.36 -17.77 10.52
CA ILE A 169 3.13 -17.67 9.71
C ILE A 169 3.50 -17.60 8.22
#